data_abcbc9ece6e47663816969e39cd5d315
#
_entry.id   abcbc9ece6e47663816969e39cd5d315
#
_cell.length_a   1.000
_cell.length_b   1.000
_cell.length_c   1.000
_cell.angle_alpha   90.00
_cell.angle_beta   90.00
_cell.angle_gamma   90.00
#
_symmetry.space_group_name_H-M   'P 1'
#
loop_
_entity.id
_entity.type
_entity.pdbx_description
1 polymer ?
#
loop_
_entity_poly.entity_id
_entity_poly.type
_entity_poly.pdbx_seq_one_letter_code
_entity_poly.pdbx_strand_id
1 'polypeptide(L)'
;MAADVTVPAFPESVSDGTIAAWRKQVGQAVKQGEVLADIETDKVVFEVPATQDGVLAEIVAGEGTTVVAGQVIARLGNGTAAAKTPAPSKAEAPAVMPAAKRALAERGSKEIPKGSGKGGRVLKEDVERAEPAAAPAVAEPPAPATERTESPFTALTPGERLEKRVPMTRLRARVAERLVEAQRTAAILTTFNEVNMHAVIDARNRYRDEFERTHGVRLGFMSFFVRACVEALKRFPEVNASIDGHDVVYHGYYDIGIAVASPRGLVVPILRDADRLDMAAIESRIKEYGSKAQAGSLALADLTGGTFSITNGGVFGSLLSTPILNPPQSAILGMHKIEERPVAEDGKVVIRPMMYVALSYDHRLIDGREAVQFLVTIKELLEDPARLLLGV
;
A
#
# COMPACT_ATOMS: atom_id res chain seq x y z
N MET A 1 -28.64 8.64 29.74
CA MET A 1 -27.70 9.77 29.84
C MET A 1 -26.90 9.76 28.58
N ALA A 2 -26.59 10.89 27.99
CA ALA A 2 -25.69 10.97 26.85
C ALA A 2 -24.26 10.65 27.32
N ALA A 3 -23.55 9.82 26.58
CA ALA A 3 -22.14 9.56 26.85
C ALA A 3 -21.27 10.38 25.90
N ASP A 4 -20.30 11.04 26.48
CA ASP A 4 -19.34 11.83 25.70
C ASP A 4 -18.29 10.91 25.04
N VAL A 5 -18.01 11.17 23.77
CA VAL A 5 -16.91 10.57 23.05
C VAL A 5 -15.74 11.54 23.09
N THR A 6 -14.65 11.12 23.72
CA THR A 6 -13.45 11.92 23.90
C THR A 6 -12.30 11.44 23.05
N VAL A 7 -11.41 12.34 22.67
CA VAL A 7 -10.16 12.03 21.98
C VAL A 7 -9.29 11.16 22.88
N PRO A 8 -8.76 10.02 22.40
CA PRO A 8 -7.83 9.18 23.17
C PRO A 8 -6.57 9.98 23.57
N ALA A 9 -5.85 9.48 24.58
CA ALA A 9 -4.59 10.04 24.97
C ALA A 9 -3.56 9.89 23.83
N PHE A 10 -2.93 11.00 23.45
CA PHE A 10 -1.84 10.98 22.50
C PHE A 10 -0.52 10.60 23.19
N PRO A 11 0.47 10.04 22.46
CA PRO A 11 1.83 9.86 22.95
C PRO A 11 2.45 11.21 23.37
N GLU A 12 3.42 11.20 24.29
CA GLU A 12 4.07 12.40 24.83
C GLU A 12 4.63 13.39 23.78
N SER A 13 4.89 12.90 22.56
CA SER A 13 5.43 13.69 21.45
C SER A 13 4.35 14.32 20.54
N VAL A 14 3.05 14.16 20.85
CA VAL A 14 1.92 14.67 20.04
C VAL A 14 1.04 15.53 20.91
N SER A 15 0.98 16.84 20.63
CA SER A 15 0.20 17.81 21.41
C SER A 15 -1.26 17.93 20.96
N ASP A 16 -1.52 17.75 19.66
CA ASP A 16 -2.84 17.93 19.05
C ASP A 16 -3.01 17.08 17.78
N GLY A 17 -4.25 16.90 17.35
CA GLY A 17 -4.62 16.22 16.11
C GLY A 17 -5.73 16.97 15.36
N THR A 18 -6.00 16.60 14.12
CA THR A 18 -7.11 17.15 13.33
C THR A 18 -8.06 16.02 12.97
N ILE A 19 -9.37 16.23 13.10
CA ILE A 19 -10.37 15.25 12.64
C ILE A 19 -10.28 15.18 11.11
N ALA A 20 -9.81 14.04 10.60
CA ALA A 20 -9.63 13.83 9.17
C ALA A 20 -10.94 13.44 8.49
N ALA A 21 -11.70 12.52 9.10
CA ALA A 21 -12.99 12.07 8.59
C ALA A 21 -13.87 11.51 9.70
N TRP A 22 -15.19 11.66 9.54
CA TRP A 22 -16.19 10.96 10.32
C TRP A 22 -16.66 9.69 9.58
N ARG A 23 -16.51 8.53 10.22
CA ARG A 23 -16.97 7.23 9.69
C ARG A 23 -18.45 6.99 9.90
N LYS A 24 -19.08 7.77 10.78
CA LYS A 24 -20.49 7.68 11.16
C LYS A 24 -21.15 9.06 11.07
N GLN A 25 -22.42 9.06 10.69
CA GLN A 25 -23.26 10.25 10.63
C GLN A 25 -24.17 10.37 11.85
N VAL A 26 -24.58 11.60 12.19
CA VAL A 26 -25.56 11.85 13.24
C VAL A 26 -26.84 11.06 12.96
N GLY A 27 -27.34 10.34 13.97
CA GLY A 27 -28.50 9.46 13.88
C GLY A 27 -28.19 8.00 13.57
N GLN A 28 -26.94 7.61 13.28
CA GLN A 28 -26.54 6.24 13.07
C GLN A 28 -26.28 5.49 14.39
N ALA A 29 -26.71 4.23 14.42
CA ALA A 29 -26.42 3.34 15.53
C ALA A 29 -24.96 2.89 15.49
N VAL A 30 -24.30 2.82 16.64
CA VAL A 30 -22.91 2.43 16.82
C VAL A 30 -22.78 1.42 17.94
N LYS A 31 -21.83 0.51 17.83
CA LYS A 31 -21.49 -0.48 18.84
C LYS A 31 -20.23 -0.06 19.58
N GLN A 32 -20.08 -0.49 20.81
CA GLN A 32 -18.86 -0.29 21.59
C GLN A 32 -17.67 -0.84 20.83
N GLY A 33 -16.59 -0.01 20.72
CA GLY A 33 -15.39 -0.34 19.97
C GLY A 33 -15.46 -0.05 18.45
N GLU A 34 -16.62 0.36 17.92
CA GLU A 34 -16.74 0.73 16.50
C GLU A 34 -16.12 2.11 16.24
N VAL A 35 -15.30 2.23 15.19
CA VAL A 35 -14.60 3.47 14.85
C VAL A 35 -15.58 4.53 14.39
N LEU A 36 -15.56 5.70 15.06
CA LEU A 36 -16.43 6.85 14.80
C LEU A 36 -15.75 7.91 13.92
N ALA A 37 -14.50 8.21 14.20
CA ALA A 37 -13.74 9.24 13.51
C ALA A 37 -12.25 8.88 13.44
N ASP A 38 -11.58 9.42 12.42
CA ASP A 38 -10.13 9.36 12.26
C ASP A 38 -9.53 10.71 12.65
N ILE A 39 -8.54 10.71 13.57
CA ILE A 39 -7.78 11.89 13.96
C ILE A 39 -6.38 11.79 13.39
N GLU A 40 -6.03 12.69 12.49
CA GLU A 40 -4.71 12.80 11.89
C GLU A 40 -3.80 13.68 12.75
N THR A 41 -2.63 13.17 13.09
CA THR A 41 -1.55 13.91 13.75
C THR A 41 -0.36 14.07 12.82
N ASP A 42 0.69 14.72 13.28
CA ASP A 42 1.92 14.90 12.49
C ASP A 42 2.69 13.60 12.21
N LYS A 43 2.38 12.51 12.93
CA LYS A 43 3.10 11.23 12.85
C LYS A 43 2.22 10.04 12.50
N VAL A 44 1.02 9.97 13.05
CA VAL A 44 0.12 8.80 12.95
C VAL A 44 -1.33 9.26 12.91
N VAL A 45 -2.20 8.43 12.33
CA VAL A 45 -3.65 8.61 12.41
C VAL A 45 -4.21 7.75 13.54
N PHE A 46 -4.98 8.35 14.45
CA PHE A 46 -5.65 7.70 15.55
C PHE A 46 -7.12 7.48 15.21
N GLU A 47 -7.59 6.27 15.43
CA GLU A 47 -9.00 5.94 15.33
C GLU A 47 -9.68 6.18 16.68
N VAL A 48 -10.83 6.86 16.66
CA VAL A 48 -11.64 7.09 17.87
C VAL A 48 -12.79 6.08 17.91
N PRO A 49 -12.71 5.07 18.79
CA PRO A 49 -13.79 4.09 18.94
C PRO A 49 -14.94 4.63 19.80
N ALA A 50 -16.14 4.12 19.57
CA ALA A 50 -17.29 4.35 20.44
C ALA A 50 -17.03 3.76 21.83
N THR A 51 -17.30 4.56 22.88
CA THR A 51 -17.10 4.15 24.27
C THR A 51 -18.18 3.16 24.78
N GLN A 52 -19.35 3.17 24.14
CA GLN A 52 -20.50 2.29 24.47
C GLN A 52 -21.42 2.14 23.25
N ASP A 53 -22.38 1.20 23.33
CA ASP A 53 -23.45 1.07 22.36
C ASP A 53 -24.40 2.28 22.43
N GLY A 54 -24.82 2.81 21.29
CA GLY A 54 -25.73 3.95 21.27
C GLY A 54 -26.03 4.45 19.85
N VAL A 55 -26.55 5.66 19.77
CA VAL A 55 -26.77 6.39 18.51
C VAL A 55 -25.95 7.66 18.55
N LEU A 56 -25.22 7.99 17.52
CA LEU A 56 -24.47 9.24 17.41
C LEU A 56 -25.47 10.41 17.40
N ALA A 57 -25.61 11.08 18.56
CA ALA A 57 -26.61 12.14 18.75
C ALA A 57 -26.14 13.48 18.19
N GLU A 58 -24.87 13.81 18.40
CA GLU A 58 -24.31 15.11 18.00
C GLU A 58 -22.81 14.98 17.72
N ILE A 59 -22.36 15.65 16.66
CA ILE A 59 -20.95 15.87 16.36
C ILE A 59 -20.60 17.29 16.83
N VAL A 60 -19.76 17.38 17.88
CA VAL A 60 -19.35 18.65 18.48
C VAL A 60 -18.18 19.28 17.71
N ALA A 61 -17.26 18.43 17.22
CA ALA A 61 -16.13 18.86 16.41
C ALA A 61 -16.24 18.26 14.99
N GLY A 62 -16.37 19.13 13.98
CA GLY A 62 -16.48 18.73 12.57
C GLY A 62 -15.15 18.31 11.96
N GLU A 63 -15.19 17.79 10.73
CA GLU A 63 -13.99 17.50 9.94
C GLU A 63 -13.13 18.74 9.75
N GLY A 64 -11.80 18.58 9.82
CA GLY A 64 -10.83 19.68 9.75
C GLY A 64 -10.63 20.45 11.05
N THR A 65 -11.35 20.11 12.15
CA THR A 65 -11.17 20.75 13.45
C THR A 65 -9.96 20.18 14.19
N THR A 66 -9.12 21.07 14.73
CA THR A 66 -8.01 20.66 15.61
C THR A 66 -8.53 20.32 16.99
N VAL A 67 -8.10 19.18 17.55
CA VAL A 67 -8.54 18.64 18.85
C VAL A 67 -7.33 18.21 19.67
N VAL A 68 -7.48 18.25 20.99
CA VAL A 68 -6.46 17.81 21.96
C VAL A 68 -6.92 16.55 22.70
N ALA A 69 -5.99 15.83 23.31
CA ALA A 69 -6.30 14.63 24.10
C ALA A 69 -7.34 14.96 25.19
N GLY A 70 -8.34 14.08 25.37
CA GLY A 70 -9.43 14.27 26.35
C GLY A 70 -10.54 15.24 25.93
N GLN A 71 -10.42 15.92 24.79
CA GLN A 71 -11.48 16.81 24.28
C GLN A 71 -12.70 16.02 23.82
N VAL A 72 -13.90 16.49 24.16
CA VAL A 72 -15.17 15.89 23.67
C VAL A 72 -15.38 16.28 22.22
N ILE A 73 -15.57 15.27 21.35
CA ILE A 73 -15.77 15.47 19.91
C ILE A 73 -17.14 15.07 19.42
N ALA A 74 -17.85 14.22 20.18
CA ALA A 74 -19.23 13.81 19.88
C ALA A 74 -19.97 13.36 21.14
N ARG A 75 -21.29 13.18 21.01
CA ARG A 75 -22.16 12.64 22.07
C ARG A 75 -22.98 11.46 21.56
N LEU A 76 -23.01 10.39 22.34
CA LEU A 76 -23.83 9.22 22.09
C LEU A 76 -25.11 9.32 22.92
N GLY A 77 -26.27 9.14 22.29
CA GLY A 77 -27.56 9.09 22.96
C GLY A 77 -28.03 7.65 23.20
N ASN A 78 -28.75 7.40 24.30
CA ASN A 78 -29.45 6.13 24.58
C ASN A 78 -30.73 6.01 23.73
N GLY A 79 -30.67 6.16 22.41
CA GLY A 79 -31.79 6.01 21.52
C GLY A 79 -31.78 4.67 20.83
N THR A 80 -32.82 3.87 20.98
CA THR A 80 -33.16 2.84 20.00
C THR A 80 -33.39 3.57 18.69
N ALA A 81 -32.62 3.22 17.64
CA ALA A 81 -32.68 3.80 16.32
C ALA A 81 -34.14 3.86 15.84
N ALA A 82 -34.68 5.06 15.72
CA ALA A 82 -35.90 5.27 14.96
C ALA A 82 -35.56 5.05 13.49
N ALA A 83 -35.68 3.82 13.03
CA ALA A 83 -35.58 3.44 11.65
C ALA A 83 -36.71 4.10 10.87
N LYS A 84 -36.41 5.22 10.23
CA LYS A 84 -37.15 5.70 9.06
C LYS A 84 -36.37 5.35 7.81
N THR A 85 -36.42 4.08 7.47
CA THR A 85 -36.22 3.64 6.10
C THR A 85 -37.51 2.89 5.74
N PRO A 86 -38.23 3.23 4.66
CA PRO A 86 -39.31 2.40 4.20
C PRO A 86 -38.70 1.08 3.76
N ALA A 87 -39.00 0.01 4.48
CA ALA A 87 -38.69 -1.34 4.06
C ALA A 87 -39.33 -1.58 2.69
N PRO A 88 -38.60 -2.15 1.72
CA PRO A 88 -39.26 -2.71 0.55
C PRO A 88 -40.15 -3.85 1.07
N SER A 89 -41.45 -3.71 0.86
CA SER A 89 -42.44 -4.77 1.04
C SER A 89 -41.87 -6.07 0.49
N LYS A 90 -41.74 -7.09 1.32
CA LYS A 90 -41.54 -8.47 0.86
C LYS A 90 -42.72 -8.81 -0.03
N ALA A 91 -42.52 -8.71 -1.35
CA ALA A 91 -43.40 -9.38 -2.29
C ALA A 91 -43.30 -10.88 -1.98
N GLU A 92 -44.36 -11.45 -1.48
CA GLU A 92 -44.49 -12.91 -1.34
C GLU A 92 -44.17 -13.54 -2.69
N ALA A 93 -43.20 -14.47 -2.69
CA ALA A 93 -42.84 -15.21 -3.89
C ALA A 93 -44.10 -15.89 -4.45
N PRO A 94 -44.39 -15.80 -5.75
CA PRO A 94 -45.59 -16.38 -6.31
C PRO A 94 -45.63 -17.90 -6.05
N ALA A 95 -46.76 -18.39 -5.56
CA ALA A 95 -46.94 -19.81 -5.25
C ALA A 95 -46.86 -20.65 -6.53
N VAL A 96 -45.81 -21.46 -6.66
CA VAL A 96 -45.56 -22.34 -7.81
C VAL A 96 -46.34 -23.63 -7.65
N MET A 97 -47.21 -24.00 -8.59
CA MET A 97 -47.97 -25.26 -8.53
C MET A 97 -47.06 -26.47 -8.71
N PRO A 98 -47.41 -27.66 -8.09
CA PRO A 98 -46.54 -28.83 -8.16
C PRO A 98 -46.17 -29.32 -9.56
N ALA A 99 -47.07 -29.16 -10.52
CA ALA A 99 -46.77 -29.47 -11.92
C ALA A 99 -45.79 -28.50 -12.59
N ALA A 100 -45.88 -27.20 -12.28
CA ALA A 100 -44.93 -26.18 -12.74
C ALA A 100 -43.55 -26.37 -12.13
N LYS A 101 -43.48 -26.85 -10.86
CA LYS A 101 -42.22 -27.15 -10.17
C LYS A 101 -41.47 -28.32 -10.81
N ARG A 102 -42.19 -29.34 -11.30
CA ARG A 102 -41.61 -30.45 -12.06
C ARG A 102 -41.07 -30.00 -13.42
N ALA A 103 -41.84 -29.20 -14.16
CA ALA A 103 -41.46 -28.66 -15.46
C ALA A 103 -40.22 -27.73 -15.35
N LEU A 104 -40.08 -26.93 -14.28
CA LEU A 104 -38.89 -26.13 -13.98
C LEU A 104 -37.66 -27.00 -13.69
N ALA A 105 -37.84 -28.10 -12.94
CA ALA A 105 -36.76 -29.04 -12.64
C ALA A 105 -36.27 -29.78 -13.87
N GLU A 106 -37.19 -30.21 -14.78
CA GLU A 106 -36.86 -30.89 -16.05
C GLU A 106 -36.12 -29.95 -17.02
N ARG A 107 -36.38 -28.64 -17.00
CA ARG A 107 -35.69 -27.62 -17.82
C ARG A 107 -34.42 -27.08 -17.21
N GLY A 108 -34.08 -27.40 -15.96
CA GLY A 108 -32.90 -26.89 -15.27
C GLY A 108 -32.91 -25.37 -15.01
N SER A 109 -34.07 -24.71 -15.16
CA SER A 109 -34.21 -23.27 -15.00
C SER A 109 -34.46 -22.91 -13.52
N LYS A 110 -33.70 -21.95 -13.01
CA LYS A 110 -33.88 -21.37 -11.66
C LYS A 110 -34.78 -20.14 -11.65
N GLU A 111 -35.13 -19.60 -12.81
CA GLU A 111 -36.01 -18.44 -12.91
C GLU A 111 -37.47 -18.87 -12.94
N ILE A 112 -38.28 -18.25 -12.08
CA ILE A 112 -39.72 -18.49 -11.95
C ILE A 112 -40.46 -17.48 -12.84
N PRO A 113 -41.10 -17.91 -13.93
CA PRO A 113 -41.84 -17.00 -14.81
C PRO A 113 -43.05 -16.42 -14.09
N LYS A 114 -43.58 -15.28 -14.60
CA LYS A 114 -44.77 -14.63 -14.06
C LYS A 114 -46.01 -15.55 -14.22
N GLY A 115 -46.62 -15.92 -13.09
CA GLY A 115 -47.75 -16.85 -13.10
C GLY A 115 -49.05 -16.23 -13.67
N SER A 116 -49.71 -16.93 -14.56
CA SER A 116 -51.01 -16.54 -15.16
C SER A 116 -52.23 -17.09 -14.39
N GLY A 117 -52.03 -17.94 -13.39
CA GLY A 117 -53.07 -18.57 -12.59
C GLY A 117 -53.77 -17.61 -11.62
N LYS A 118 -54.95 -18.00 -11.11
CA LYS A 118 -55.78 -17.20 -10.16
C LYS A 118 -54.96 -16.87 -8.91
N GLY A 119 -54.73 -15.60 -8.65
CA GLY A 119 -53.88 -15.10 -7.55
C GLY A 119 -52.39 -15.10 -7.83
N GLY A 120 -51.96 -15.03 -9.11
CA GLY A 120 -50.53 -14.95 -9.49
C GLY A 120 -49.76 -16.26 -9.42
N ARG A 121 -50.46 -17.40 -9.35
CA ARG A 121 -49.84 -18.74 -9.27
C ARG A 121 -49.22 -19.14 -10.61
N VAL A 122 -48.00 -19.71 -10.57
CA VAL A 122 -47.30 -20.20 -11.74
C VAL A 122 -47.81 -21.58 -12.14
N LEU A 123 -48.39 -21.68 -13.37
CA LEU A 123 -48.89 -22.91 -13.97
C LEU A 123 -47.79 -23.58 -14.83
N LYS A 124 -48.01 -24.87 -15.20
CA LYS A 124 -47.12 -25.61 -16.08
C LYS A 124 -46.96 -24.91 -17.45
N GLU A 125 -48.04 -24.36 -17.96
CA GLU A 125 -48.12 -23.64 -19.25
C GLU A 125 -47.28 -22.35 -19.26
N ASP A 126 -47.12 -21.69 -18.11
CA ASP A 126 -46.27 -20.50 -17.95
C ASP A 126 -44.78 -20.85 -18.08
N VAL A 127 -44.38 -22.05 -17.60
CA VAL A 127 -43.01 -22.57 -17.70
C VAL A 127 -42.73 -23.04 -19.14
N GLU A 128 -43.72 -23.61 -19.83
CA GLU A 128 -43.58 -24.07 -21.22
C GLU A 128 -43.52 -22.93 -22.23
N ARG A 129 -44.16 -21.81 -21.92
CA ARG A 129 -44.21 -20.60 -22.78
C ARG A 129 -43.00 -19.67 -22.57
N ALA A 130 -42.28 -19.83 -21.49
CA ALA A 130 -41.03 -19.06 -21.27
C ALA A 130 -39.98 -19.51 -22.29
N GLU A 131 -39.51 -18.56 -23.13
CA GLU A 131 -38.39 -18.81 -24.05
C GLU A 131 -37.16 -19.27 -23.26
N PRO A 132 -36.36 -20.24 -23.78
CA PRO A 132 -35.13 -20.65 -23.14
C PRO A 132 -34.18 -19.43 -23.08
N ALA A 133 -33.80 -19.03 -21.88
CA ALA A 133 -32.80 -17.99 -21.70
C ALA A 133 -31.53 -18.39 -22.49
N ALA A 134 -31.08 -17.52 -23.37
CA ALA A 134 -29.83 -17.70 -24.09
C ALA A 134 -28.73 -18.06 -23.08
N ALA A 135 -27.93 -19.09 -23.36
CA ALA A 135 -26.81 -19.51 -22.53
C ALA A 135 -25.95 -18.27 -22.21
N PRO A 136 -25.59 -18.05 -20.94
CA PRO A 136 -24.74 -16.91 -20.61
C PRO A 136 -23.41 -17.10 -21.34
N ALA A 137 -23.06 -16.13 -22.19
CA ALA A 137 -21.71 -15.99 -22.70
C ALA A 137 -20.79 -16.03 -21.50
N VAL A 138 -19.76 -16.86 -21.56
CA VAL A 138 -18.70 -16.95 -20.54
C VAL A 138 -18.13 -15.55 -20.43
N ALA A 139 -18.55 -14.80 -19.41
CA ALA A 139 -17.97 -13.50 -19.09
C ALA A 139 -16.53 -13.77 -18.66
N GLU A 140 -15.58 -13.22 -19.39
CA GLU A 140 -14.23 -13.04 -18.89
C GLU A 140 -14.28 -12.47 -17.46
N PRO A 141 -13.45 -12.98 -16.52
CA PRO A 141 -13.43 -12.44 -15.19
C PRO A 141 -13.18 -10.92 -15.29
N PRO A 142 -13.97 -10.09 -14.61
CA PRO A 142 -13.77 -8.65 -14.67
C PRO A 142 -12.33 -8.38 -14.22
N ALA A 143 -11.59 -7.68 -15.07
CA ALA A 143 -10.31 -7.10 -14.67
C ALA A 143 -10.51 -6.40 -13.32
N PRO A 144 -9.54 -6.49 -12.38
CA PRO A 144 -9.68 -5.85 -11.08
C PRO A 144 -10.07 -4.39 -11.31
N ALA A 145 -11.22 -4.02 -10.79
CA ALA A 145 -11.70 -2.65 -10.84
C ALA A 145 -10.63 -1.81 -10.13
N THR A 146 -9.80 -1.13 -10.92
CA THR A 146 -9.04 -0.01 -10.39
C THR A 146 -10.08 0.93 -9.81
N GLU A 147 -10.08 1.09 -8.48
CA GLU A 147 -10.81 2.15 -7.82
C GLU A 147 -10.42 3.45 -8.54
N ARG A 148 -11.29 3.91 -9.42
CA ARG A 148 -11.15 5.23 -10.01
C ARG A 148 -11.35 6.19 -8.84
N THR A 149 -10.25 6.78 -8.39
CA THR A 149 -10.31 7.94 -7.51
C THR A 149 -11.27 8.93 -8.18
N GLU A 150 -12.42 9.15 -7.57
CA GLU A 150 -13.43 10.05 -8.12
C GLU A 150 -12.75 11.39 -8.39
N SER A 151 -12.86 11.86 -9.63
CA SER A 151 -12.32 13.17 -9.98
C SER A 151 -12.98 14.23 -9.08
N PRO A 152 -12.21 15.14 -8.46
CA PRO A 152 -12.78 16.23 -7.67
C PRO A 152 -13.73 17.13 -8.50
N PHE A 153 -13.85 16.88 -9.81
CA PHE A 153 -14.67 17.61 -10.75
C PHE A 153 -15.78 16.70 -11.32
N THR A 154 -16.86 16.49 -10.57
CA THR A 154 -17.95 15.56 -10.93
C THR A 154 -18.96 16.14 -11.92
N ALA A 155 -18.95 17.44 -12.19
CA ALA A 155 -19.79 18.08 -13.20
C ALA A 155 -19.05 19.28 -13.81
N LEU A 156 -18.57 19.14 -15.03
CA LEU A 156 -18.01 20.25 -15.81
C LEU A 156 -19.11 20.87 -16.67
N THR A 157 -19.42 22.12 -16.42
CA THR A 157 -20.18 22.95 -17.36
C THR A 157 -19.23 23.37 -18.50
N PRO A 158 -19.54 23.11 -19.77
CA PRO A 158 -18.66 23.49 -20.86
C PRO A 158 -18.37 25.00 -20.86
N GLY A 159 -17.10 25.38 -20.77
CA GLY A 159 -16.64 26.77 -20.83
C GLY A 159 -16.14 27.38 -19.52
N GLU A 160 -16.34 26.75 -18.35
CA GLU A 160 -15.79 27.22 -17.08
C GLU A 160 -14.45 26.56 -16.74
N ARG A 161 -13.43 27.38 -16.38
CA ARG A 161 -12.18 26.91 -15.78
C ARG A 161 -12.41 26.72 -14.28
N LEU A 162 -12.81 25.51 -13.89
CA LEU A 162 -13.07 25.20 -12.49
C LEU A 162 -11.77 24.93 -11.74
N GLU A 163 -11.54 25.69 -10.66
CA GLU A 163 -10.46 25.45 -9.72
C GLU A 163 -11.04 25.09 -8.35
N LYS A 164 -10.58 23.97 -7.80
CA LYS A 164 -10.95 23.58 -6.43
C LYS A 164 -9.70 23.64 -5.54
N ARG A 165 -9.71 24.55 -4.57
CA ARG A 165 -8.67 24.65 -3.54
C ARG A 165 -9.01 23.70 -2.41
N VAL A 166 -8.12 22.72 -2.16
CA VAL A 166 -8.24 21.79 -1.05
C VAL A 166 -6.95 21.88 -0.23
N PRO A 167 -7.01 22.15 1.09
CA PRO A 167 -5.83 22.16 1.94
C PRO A 167 -5.19 20.78 1.94
N MET A 168 -3.85 20.72 2.03
CA MET A 168 -3.13 19.46 2.21
C MET A 168 -3.49 18.87 3.58
N THR A 169 -3.58 17.53 3.66
CA THR A 169 -3.63 16.85 4.95
C THR A 169 -2.35 17.11 5.74
N ARG A 170 -2.39 17.03 7.07
CA ARG A 170 -1.22 17.25 7.92
C ARG A 170 -0.06 16.31 7.56
N LEU A 171 -0.37 15.02 7.32
CA LEU A 171 0.61 14.05 6.89
C LEU A 171 1.27 14.47 5.57
N ARG A 172 0.48 14.90 4.57
CA ARG A 172 0.99 15.36 3.29
C ARG A 172 1.87 16.60 3.43
N ALA A 173 1.48 17.56 4.27
CA ALA A 173 2.26 18.77 4.53
C ALA A 173 3.62 18.41 5.16
N ARG A 174 3.65 17.51 6.15
CA ARG A 174 4.89 17.04 6.79
C ARG A 174 5.80 16.28 5.82
N VAL A 175 5.24 15.41 4.97
CA VAL A 175 6.03 14.73 3.93
C VAL A 175 6.64 15.76 2.97
N ALA A 176 5.88 16.77 2.56
CA ALA A 176 6.38 17.84 1.67
C ALA A 176 7.53 18.63 2.33
N GLU A 177 7.39 19.03 3.60
CA GLU A 177 8.45 19.70 4.36
C GLU A 177 9.74 18.86 4.40
N ARG A 178 9.64 17.57 4.78
CA ARG A 178 10.80 16.65 4.86
C ARG A 178 11.48 16.44 3.52
N LEU A 179 10.73 16.33 2.43
CA LEU A 179 11.30 16.16 1.09
C LEU A 179 12.03 17.43 0.63
N VAL A 180 11.47 18.60 0.89
CA VAL A 180 12.12 19.88 0.57
C VAL A 180 13.37 20.09 1.42
N GLU A 181 13.32 19.74 2.71
CA GLU A 181 14.46 19.78 3.62
C GLU A 181 15.59 18.89 3.14
N ALA A 182 15.30 17.63 2.76
CA ALA A 182 16.28 16.70 2.22
C ALA A 182 17.02 17.28 1.00
N GLN A 183 16.29 17.90 0.08
CA GLN A 183 16.90 18.53 -1.12
C GLN A 183 17.68 19.80 -0.80
N ARG A 184 17.34 20.53 0.27
CA ARG A 184 18.05 21.77 0.67
C ARG A 184 19.28 21.50 1.50
N THR A 185 19.30 20.43 2.29
CA THR A 185 20.36 20.15 3.25
C THR A 185 21.43 19.19 2.70
N ALA A 186 21.17 18.50 1.61
CA ALA A 186 22.11 17.55 0.99
C ALA A 186 22.50 18.01 -0.43
N ALA A 187 23.76 17.79 -0.80
CA ALA A 187 24.25 17.98 -2.16
C ALA A 187 23.96 16.71 -3.00
N ILE A 188 22.67 16.50 -3.34
CA ILE A 188 22.24 15.25 -3.96
C ILE A 188 22.76 15.15 -5.39
N LEU A 189 23.50 14.07 -5.68
CA LEU A 189 23.87 13.62 -7.01
C LEU A 189 23.32 12.22 -7.24
N THR A 190 23.10 11.84 -8.50
CA THR A 190 22.64 10.49 -8.86
C THR A 190 23.54 9.92 -9.94
N THR A 191 23.98 8.68 -9.72
CA THR A 191 24.66 7.86 -10.73
C THR A 191 23.79 6.67 -11.09
N PHE A 192 23.94 6.15 -12.30
CA PHE A 192 23.13 5.09 -12.86
C PHE A 192 23.99 3.95 -13.38
N ASN A 193 23.43 2.74 -13.33
CA ASN A 193 24.00 1.59 -14.02
C ASN A 193 22.86 0.71 -14.54
N GLU A 194 23.18 -0.21 -15.44
CA GLU A 194 22.23 -1.23 -15.90
C GLU A 194 22.68 -2.60 -15.44
N VAL A 195 21.72 -3.45 -15.06
CA VAL A 195 21.93 -4.79 -14.53
C VAL A 195 21.22 -5.78 -15.44
N ASN A 196 21.93 -6.82 -15.85
CA ASN A 196 21.34 -7.99 -16.49
C ASN A 196 20.71 -8.89 -15.43
N MET A 197 19.38 -8.91 -15.37
CA MET A 197 18.64 -9.65 -14.35
C MET A 197 18.47 -11.14 -14.64
N HIS A 198 19.06 -11.64 -15.74
CA HIS A 198 18.88 -13.02 -16.20
C HIS A 198 19.22 -14.05 -15.12
N ALA A 199 20.40 -13.94 -14.49
CA ALA A 199 20.86 -14.89 -13.47
C ALA A 199 19.95 -14.90 -12.22
N VAL A 200 19.50 -13.73 -11.76
CA VAL A 200 18.56 -13.62 -10.64
C VAL A 200 17.20 -14.19 -10.99
N ILE A 201 16.69 -13.92 -12.20
CA ILE A 201 15.41 -14.45 -12.67
C ILE A 201 15.48 -15.98 -12.78
N ASP A 202 16.54 -16.53 -13.33
CA ASP A 202 16.76 -17.97 -13.46
C ASP A 202 16.86 -18.65 -12.10
N ALA A 203 17.65 -18.10 -11.17
CA ALA A 203 17.76 -18.63 -9.83
C ALA A 203 16.39 -18.61 -9.12
N ARG A 204 15.67 -17.49 -9.21
CA ARG A 204 14.33 -17.35 -8.64
C ARG A 204 13.35 -18.37 -9.25
N ASN A 205 13.29 -18.51 -10.57
CA ASN A 205 12.37 -19.41 -11.25
C ASN A 205 12.68 -20.87 -10.93
N ARG A 206 13.94 -21.24 -10.80
CA ARG A 206 14.39 -22.59 -10.46
C ARG A 206 14.01 -23.00 -9.04
N TYR A 207 14.12 -22.08 -8.07
CA TYR A 207 14.02 -22.42 -6.66
C TYR A 207 12.74 -21.91 -5.97
N ARG A 208 11.90 -21.08 -6.63
CA ARG A 208 10.75 -20.42 -6.00
C ARG A 208 9.79 -21.38 -5.29
N ASP A 209 9.46 -22.51 -5.93
CA ASP A 209 8.47 -23.45 -5.42
C ASP A 209 9.03 -24.27 -4.24
N GLU A 210 10.31 -24.63 -4.30
CA GLU A 210 11.01 -25.29 -3.22
C GLU A 210 11.22 -24.34 -2.03
N PHE A 211 11.60 -23.09 -2.30
CA PHE A 211 11.77 -22.05 -1.31
C PHE A 211 10.45 -21.76 -0.58
N GLU A 212 9.33 -21.59 -1.31
CA GLU A 212 8.02 -21.34 -0.71
C GLU A 212 7.56 -22.52 0.15
N ARG A 213 7.79 -23.75 -0.30
CA ARG A 213 7.47 -24.97 0.47
C ARG A 213 8.30 -25.09 1.74
N THR A 214 9.59 -24.72 1.70
CA THR A 214 10.50 -24.85 2.83
C THR A 214 10.33 -23.73 3.86
N HIS A 215 10.13 -22.49 3.39
CA HIS A 215 10.16 -21.30 4.25
C HIS A 215 8.79 -20.63 4.44
N GLY A 216 7.73 -21.07 3.73
CA GLY A 216 6.37 -20.50 3.83
C GLY A 216 6.24 -19.08 3.27
N VAL A 217 7.26 -18.60 2.55
CA VAL A 217 7.31 -17.27 1.94
C VAL A 217 7.84 -17.39 0.51
N ARG A 218 7.34 -16.53 -0.40
CA ARG A 218 7.79 -16.53 -1.80
C ARG A 218 9.15 -15.87 -1.94
N LEU A 219 10.01 -16.45 -2.76
CA LEU A 219 11.27 -15.83 -3.15
C LEU A 219 11.01 -14.65 -4.09
N GLY A 220 11.23 -13.44 -3.60
CA GLY A 220 11.13 -12.18 -4.36
C GLY A 220 12.48 -11.73 -4.91
N PHE A 221 12.50 -10.57 -5.56
CA PHE A 221 13.74 -9.92 -5.99
C PHE A 221 14.39 -9.13 -4.85
N MET A 222 13.61 -8.68 -3.86
CA MET A 222 14.11 -7.76 -2.83
C MET A 222 15.19 -8.39 -1.96
N SER A 223 15.10 -9.67 -1.65
CA SER A 223 16.14 -10.37 -0.88
C SER A 223 17.50 -10.39 -1.59
N PHE A 224 17.53 -10.54 -2.92
CA PHE A 224 18.76 -10.42 -3.70
C PHE A 224 19.35 -9.00 -3.63
N PHE A 225 18.51 -7.98 -3.81
CA PHE A 225 18.95 -6.58 -3.74
C PHE A 225 19.42 -6.20 -2.33
N VAL A 226 18.69 -6.59 -1.29
CA VAL A 226 19.12 -6.33 0.10
C VAL A 226 20.46 -6.96 0.38
N ARG A 227 20.66 -8.24 0.00
CA ARG A 227 21.94 -8.94 0.18
C ARG A 227 23.09 -8.27 -0.60
N ALA A 228 22.84 -7.91 -1.86
CA ALA A 228 23.83 -7.21 -2.69
C ALA A 228 24.17 -5.83 -2.10
N CYS A 229 23.16 -5.07 -1.61
CA CYS A 229 23.40 -3.79 -0.95
C CYS A 229 24.21 -3.96 0.33
N VAL A 230 23.91 -4.93 1.19
CA VAL A 230 24.66 -5.19 2.43
C VAL A 230 26.13 -5.47 2.13
N GLU A 231 26.44 -6.33 1.15
CA GLU A 231 27.83 -6.61 0.78
C GLU A 231 28.54 -5.38 0.18
N ALA A 232 27.81 -4.57 -0.61
CA ALA A 232 28.36 -3.31 -1.12
C ALA A 232 28.59 -2.29 0.02
N LEU A 233 27.65 -2.15 0.98
CA LEU A 233 27.82 -1.25 2.14
C LEU A 233 29.00 -1.63 3.05
N LYS A 234 29.33 -2.93 3.17
CA LYS A 234 30.53 -3.38 3.86
C LYS A 234 31.84 -2.94 3.17
N ARG A 235 31.82 -2.85 1.84
CA ARG A 235 32.99 -2.43 1.04
C ARG A 235 33.15 -0.92 0.96
N PHE A 236 32.02 -0.19 1.05
CA PHE A 236 31.96 1.27 0.95
C PHE A 236 31.26 1.85 2.19
N PRO A 237 31.95 1.92 3.34
CA PRO A 237 31.34 2.34 4.62
C PRO A 237 30.84 3.80 4.59
N GLU A 238 31.37 4.64 3.72
CA GLU A 238 30.91 6.03 3.50
C GLU A 238 29.46 6.07 3.02
N VAL A 239 29.00 5.06 2.26
CA VAL A 239 27.63 4.97 1.77
C VAL A 239 26.67 4.59 2.91
N ASN A 240 27.18 3.93 3.98
CA ASN A 240 26.42 3.58 5.18
C ASN A 240 26.61 4.59 6.33
N ALA A 241 27.17 5.77 6.07
CA ALA A 241 27.41 6.80 7.06
C ALA A 241 26.36 7.93 6.97
N SER A 242 26.33 8.79 7.97
CA SER A 242 25.49 10.00 8.00
C SER A 242 26.29 11.21 8.45
N ILE A 243 25.76 12.41 8.18
CA ILE A 243 26.34 13.67 8.62
C ILE A 243 25.54 14.17 9.83
N ASP A 244 26.24 14.46 10.94
CA ASP A 244 25.69 15.12 12.11
C ASP A 244 26.51 16.40 12.40
N GLY A 245 25.92 17.54 12.11
CA GLY A 245 26.59 18.84 12.17
C GLY A 245 27.83 18.89 11.26
N HIS A 246 29.01 18.79 11.83
CA HIS A 246 30.30 18.75 11.10
C HIS A 246 30.99 17.37 11.15
N ASP A 247 30.36 16.41 11.81
CA ASP A 247 30.92 15.09 12.01
C ASP A 247 30.33 14.07 11.01
N VAL A 248 31.15 13.10 10.62
CA VAL A 248 30.72 11.92 9.86
C VAL A 248 30.51 10.79 10.87
N VAL A 249 29.30 10.26 10.90
CA VAL A 249 28.91 9.15 11.77
C VAL A 249 28.88 7.85 10.95
N TYR A 250 29.85 6.98 11.15
CA TYR A 250 29.89 5.66 10.53
C TYR A 250 29.06 4.67 11.34
N HIS A 251 28.14 3.95 10.68
CA HIS A 251 27.28 2.95 11.31
C HIS A 251 27.88 1.56 11.18
N GLY A 252 28.08 0.87 12.30
CA GLY A 252 28.57 -0.52 12.37
C GLY A 252 27.47 -1.57 12.23
N TYR A 253 26.29 -1.19 11.73
CA TYR A 253 25.11 -2.01 11.50
C TYR A 253 24.45 -1.61 10.18
N TYR A 254 23.59 -2.48 9.63
CA TYR A 254 23.00 -2.31 8.32
C TYR A 254 21.47 -2.38 8.44
N ASP A 255 20.86 -1.23 8.67
CA ASP A 255 19.42 -1.06 8.82
C ASP A 255 18.85 -0.49 7.52
N ILE A 256 18.21 -1.34 6.72
CA ILE A 256 17.81 -1.02 5.35
C ILE A 256 16.33 -0.60 5.30
N GLY A 257 16.06 0.65 4.92
CA GLY A 257 14.73 1.13 4.63
C GLY A 257 14.20 0.53 3.32
N ILE A 258 13.00 -0.06 3.34
CA ILE A 258 12.36 -0.61 2.14
C ILE A 258 11.11 0.22 1.84
N ALA A 259 11.09 0.91 0.71
CA ALA A 259 9.93 1.70 0.31
C ALA A 259 8.74 0.80 -0.06
N VAL A 260 7.62 0.97 0.63
CA VAL A 260 6.38 0.21 0.46
C VAL A 260 5.22 1.15 0.20
N ALA A 261 4.39 0.83 -0.79
CA ALA A 261 3.16 1.58 -1.07
C ALA A 261 2.08 1.26 -0.04
N SER A 262 1.41 2.28 0.47
CA SER A 262 0.23 2.15 1.32
C SER A 262 -0.92 3.00 0.78
N PRO A 263 -2.18 2.78 1.21
CA PRO A 263 -3.31 3.63 0.84
C PRO A 263 -3.12 5.12 1.21
N ARG A 264 -2.30 5.38 2.23
CA ARG A 264 -1.98 6.74 2.72
C ARG A 264 -0.75 7.37 2.04
N GLY A 265 -0.07 6.65 1.14
CA GLY A 265 1.14 7.08 0.45
C GLY A 265 2.31 6.13 0.64
N LEU A 266 3.51 6.58 0.27
CA LEU A 266 4.73 5.80 0.41
C LEU A 266 5.22 5.83 1.86
N VAL A 267 5.53 4.66 2.42
CA VAL A 267 6.16 4.49 3.74
C VAL A 267 7.46 3.70 3.59
N VAL A 268 8.41 3.91 4.50
CA VAL A 268 9.74 3.28 4.41
C VAL A 268 10.05 2.57 5.74
N PRO A 269 9.46 1.38 5.99
CA PRO A 269 9.84 0.57 7.14
C PRO A 269 11.28 0.09 7.06
N ILE A 270 11.89 -0.11 8.22
CA ILE A 270 13.31 -0.40 8.37
C ILE A 270 13.53 -1.88 8.68
N LEU A 271 14.24 -2.55 7.78
CA LEU A 271 14.73 -3.90 7.95
C LEU A 271 16.00 -3.85 8.81
N ARG A 272 15.88 -4.20 10.09
CA ARG A 272 16.97 -4.14 11.07
C ARG A 272 17.97 -5.25 10.88
N ASP A 273 19.25 -4.94 11.11
CA ASP A 273 20.38 -5.90 11.06
C ASP A 273 20.33 -6.78 9.79
N ALA A 274 20.16 -6.15 8.62
CA ALA A 274 19.93 -6.85 7.36
C ALA A 274 21.08 -7.79 6.97
N ASP A 275 22.29 -7.56 7.48
CA ASP A 275 23.48 -8.41 7.31
C ASP A 275 23.35 -9.78 7.98
N ARG A 276 22.53 -9.88 9.04
CA ARG A 276 22.28 -11.12 9.80
C ARG A 276 21.09 -11.91 9.30
N LEU A 277 20.29 -11.33 8.41
CA LEU A 277 19.09 -11.96 7.88
C LEU A 277 19.42 -12.83 6.66
N ASP A 278 18.85 -14.03 6.62
CA ASP A 278 18.82 -14.83 5.41
C ASP A 278 17.74 -14.33 4.44
N MET A 279 17.71 -14.86 3.22
CA MET A 279 16.75 -14.43 2.19
C MET A 279 15.30 -14.67 2.62
N ALA A 280 15.02 -15.73 3.36
CA ALA A 280 13.68 -16.07 3.82
C ALA A 280 13.19 -15.09 4.90
N ALA A 281 14.05 -14.73 5.84
CA ALA A 281 13.74 -13.73 6.85
C ALA A 281 13.53 -12.34 6.23
N ILE A 282 14.33 -11.96 5.23
CA ILE A 282 14.16 -10.70 4.48
C ILE A 282 12.79 -10.65 3.81
N GLU A 283 12.43 -11.68 3.00
CA GLU A 283 11.15 -11.72 2.30
C GLU A 283 9.95 -11.77 3.27
N SER A 284 10.08 -12.50 4.38
CA SER A 284 9.06 -12.57 5.43
C SER A 284 8.81 -11.22 6.08
N ARG A 285 9.87 -10.49 6.45
CA ARG A 285 9.77 -9.15 7.03
C ARG A 285 9.17 -8.14 6.06
N ILE A 286 9.58 -8.19 4.78
CA ILE A 286 9.02 -7.31 3.75
C ILE A 286 7.52 -7.58 3.55
N LYS A 287 7.11 -8.86 3.54
CA LYS A 287 5.69 -9.25 3.47
C LYS A 287 4.91 -8.74 4.69
N GLU A 288 5.48 -8.87 5.89
CA GLU A 288 4.88 -8.34 7.13
C GLU A 288 4.70 -6.82 7.05
N TYR A 289 5.74 -6.09 6.65
CA TYR A 289 5.67 -4.63 6.48
C TYR A 289 4.65 -4.22 5.42
N GLY A 290 4.57 -4.95 4.31
CA GLY A 290 3.53 -4.73 3.30
C GLY A 290 2.12 -4.87 3.87
N SER A 291 1.86 -5.92 4.66
CA SER A 291 0.57 -6.15 5.31
C SER A 291 0.25 -5.07 6.34
N LYS A 292 1.22 -4.70 7.20
CA LYS A 292 1.08 -3.61 8.18
C LYS A 292 0.86 -2.26 7.52
N ALA A 293 1.53 -1.98 6.39
CA ALA A 293 1.37 -0.75 5.63
C ALA A 293 -0.05 -0.64 5.04
N GLN A 294 -0.58 -1.74 4.51
CA GLN A 294 -1.96 -1.78 4.00
C GLN A 294 -2.99 -1.61 5.12
N ALA A 295 -2.76 -2.23 6.28
CA ALA A 295 -3.62 -2.10 7.44
C ALA A 295 -3.45 -0.76 8.20
N GLY A 296 -2.44 0.05 7.86
CA GLY A 296 -2.12 1.30 8.58
C GLY A 296 -1.60 1.10 10.00
N SER A 297 -1.08 -0.10 10.32
CA SER A 297 -0.66 -0.52 11.66
C SER A 297 0.86 -0.54 11.87
N LEU A 298 1.64 0.13 10.99
CA LEU A 298 3.08 0.31 11.20
C LEU A 298 3.32 1.18 12.42
N ALA A 299 4.16 0.70 13.34
CA ALA A 299 4.57 1.47 14.51
C ALA A 299 5.64 2.51 14.12
N LEU A 300 5.78 3.58 14.93
CA LEU A 300 6.83 4.57 14.72
C LEU A 300 8.24 3.94 14.76
N ALA A 301 8.44 2.94 15.62
CA ALA A 301 9.67 2.18 15.70
C ALA A 301 10.02 1.45 14.39
N ASP A 302 9.02 1.03 13.62
CA ASP A 302 9.24 0.39 12.31
C ASP A 302 9.71 1.40 11.24
N LEU A 303 9.48 2.70 11.43
CA LEU A 303 9.70 3.77 10.44
C LEU A 303 10.90 4.68 10.76
N THR A 304 11.49 4.54 11.94
CA THR A 304 12.59 5.42 12.41
C THR A 304 13.93 4.70 12.38
N GLY A 305 15.00 5.44 12.23
CA GLY A 305 16.36 4.92 12.06
C GLY A 305 16.59 4.54 10.59
N GLY A 306 17.43 3.54 10.36
CA GLY A 306 17.86 3.15 9.02
C GLY A 306 19.06 3.91 8.54
N THR A 307 19.99 3.18 7.91
CA THR A 307 21.27 3.73 7.45
C THR A 307 21.33 3.88 5.94
N PHE A 308 20.48 3.14 5.22
CA PHE A 308 20.37 3.13 3.76
C PHE A 308 18.94 2.82 3.35
N SER A 309 18.51 3.20 2.16
CA SER A 309 17.16 2.90 1.66
C SER A 309 17.17 2.26 0.28
N ILE A 310 16.17 1.40 0.02
CA ILE A 310 15.91 0.83 -1.30
C ILE A 310 14.48 1.19 -1.69
N THR A 311 14.30 1.74 -2.88
CA THR A 311 12.99 2.07 -3.44
C THR A 311 12.79 1.40 -4.79
N ASN A 312 11.58 0.90 -5.07
CA ASN A 312 11.26 0.22 -6.32
C ASN A 312 10.19 0.98 -7.10
N GLY A 313 10.62 1.81 -8.06
CA GLY A 313 9.75 2.47 -9.02
C GLY A 313 9.31 1.58 -10.18
N GLY A 314 9.98 0.44 -10.37
CA GLY A 314 9.70 -0.49 -11.47
C GLY A 314 8.32 -1.13 -11.39
N VAL A 315 7.76 -1.31 -10.20
CA VAL A 315 6.39 -1.82 -9.99
C VAL A 315 5.33 -0.87 -10.56
N PHE A 316 5.67 0.40 -10.76
CA PHE A 316 4.82 1.42 -11.39
C PHE A 316 5.19 1.68 -12.85
N GLY A 317 6.16 0.93 -13.40
CA GLY A 317 6.62 1.07 -14.78
C GLY A 317 7.70 2.14 -15.02
N SER A 318 8.31 2.68 -13.95
CA SER A 318 9.39 3.67 -14.09
C SER A 318 10.59 3.10 -14.86
N LEU A 319 10.99 3.77 -15.92
CA LEU A 319 12.21 3.44 -16.66
C LEU A 319 13.45 3.86 -15.88
N LEU A 320 13.44 5.08 -15.36
CA LEU A 320 14.57 5.75 -14.72
C LEU A 320 14.05 6.88 -13.83
N SER A 321 14.61 7.03 -12.64
CA SER A 321 14.32 8.14 -11.72
C SER A 321 15.51 8.46 -10.84
N THR A 322 15.52 9.67 -10.27
CA THR A 322 16.50 10.14 -9.29
C THR A 322 15.81 10.20 -7.93
N PRO A 323 15.89 9.13 -7.11
CA PRO A 323 15.20 9.11 -5.81
C PRO A 323 15.77 10.17 -4.87
N ILE A 324 14.90 10.74 -4.03
CA ILE A 324 15.29 11.72 -3.00
C ILE A 324 15.77 10.94 -1.77
N LEU A 325 16.82 11.43 -1.11
CA LEU A 325 17.35 10.85 0.13
C LEU A 325 16.32 10.88 1.25
N ASN A 326 16.44 9.92 2.17
CA ASN A 326 15.64 9.89 3.41
C ASN A 326 16.55 10.27 4.60
N PRO A 327 16.65 11.56 4.97
CA PRO A 327 17.53 11.98 6.05
C PRO A 327 17.28 11.24 7.36
N PRO A 328 18.35 10.92 8.15
CA PRO A 328 19.73 11.35 8.01
C PRO A 328 20.60 10.48 7.08
N GLN A 329 20.01 9.55 6.31
CA GLN A 329 20.73 8.65 5.41
C GLN A 329 21.42 9.45 4.29
N SER A 330 22.62 9.00 3.91
CA SER A 330 23.41 9.65 2.86
C SER A 330 23.24 9.03 1.48
N ALA A 331 22.52 7.90 1.36
CA ALA A 331 22.30 7.28 0.06
C ALA A 331 20.98 6.48 -0.01
N ILE A 332 20.48 6.30 -1.24
CA ILE A 332 19.30 5.51 -1.56
C ILE A 332 19.48 4.83 -2.93
N LEU A 333 19.16 3.54 -3.00
CA LEU A 333 19.11 2.78 -4.25
C LEU A 333 17.69 2.81 -4.85
N GLY A 334 17.59 3.21 -6.11
CA GLY A 334 16.38 3.13 -6.92
C GLY A 334 16.43 1.94 -7.86
N MET A 335 15.40 1.09 -7.80
CA MET A 335 15.17 0.01 -8.75
C MET A 335 14.10 0.43 -9.75
N HIS A 336 14.22 -0.04 -11.00
CA HIS A 336 13.31 0.34 -12.06
C HIS A 336 12.73 -0.89 -12.77
N LYS A 337 11.93 -0.69 -13.83
CA LYS A 337 11.30 -1.80 -14.55
C LYS A 337 12.34 -2.72 -15.18
N ILE A 338 12.04 -4.03 -15.17
CA ILE A 338 12.78 -5.02 -15.97
C ILE A 338 12.16 -5.01 -17.36
N GLU A 339 13.00 -4.92 -18.39
CA GLU A 339 12.57 -4.88 -19.77
C GLU A 339 13.53 -5.69 -20.65
N GLU A 340 12.98 -6.50 -21.56
CA GLU A 340 13.80 -7.20 -22.53
C GLU A 340 14.43 -6.22 -23.51
N ARG A 341 15.77 -6.26 -23.61
CA ARG A 341 16.56 -5.39 -24.48
C ARG A 341 17.61 -6.16 -25.24
N PRO A 342 17.93 -5.74 -26.49
CA PRO A 342 19.08 -6.25 -27.21
C PRO A 342 20.35 -5.70 -26.56
N VAL A 343 21.25 -6.60 -26.17
CA VAL A 343 22.56 -6.29 -25.60
C VAL A 343 23.66 -7.03 -26.35
N ALA A 344 24.87 -6.51 -26.32
CA ALA A 344 26.02 -7.19 -26.91
C ALA A 344 26.70 -8.08 -25.86
N GLU A 345 26.71 -9.40 -26.10
CA GLU A 345 27.48 -10.37 -25.30
C GLU A 345 28.36 -11.20 -26.23
N ASP A 346 29.62 -11.33 -25.93
CA ASP A 346 30.61 -12.11 -26.72
C ASP A 346 30.57 -11.79 -28.23
N GLY A 347 30.38 -10.50 -28.58
CA GLY A 347 30.31 -10.04 -29.95
C GLY A 347 28.99 -10.36 -30.67
N LYS A 348 27.97 -10.86 -30.00
CA LYS A 348 26.63 -11.16 -30.53
C LYS A 348 25.57 -10.28 -29.90
N VAL A 349 24.51 -9.99 -30.65
CA VAL A 349 23.32 -9.34 -30.10
C VAL A 349 22.42 -10.42 -29.50
N VAL A 350 22.14 -10.31 -28.21
CA VAL A 350 21.25 -11.21 -27.48
C VAL A 350 20.16 -10.41 -26.77
N ILE A 351 19.01 -11.01 -26.51
CA ILE A 351 17.94 -10.38 -25.72
C ILE A 351 18.15 -10.75 -24.26
N ARG A 352 18.17 -9.73 -23.39
CA ARG A 352 18.32 -9.90 -21.94
C ARG A 352 17.32 -9.05 -21.18
N PRO A 353 16.83 -9.55 -20.01
CA PRO A 353 16.02 -8.76 -19.09
C PRO A 353 16.92 -7.75 -18.36
N MET A 354 16.89 -6.52 -18.81
CA MET A 354 17.71 -5.42 -18.28
C MET A 354 16.92 -4.57 -17.30
N MET A 355 17.59 -4.13 -16.22
CA MET A 355 17.05 -3.19 -15.26
C MET A 355 18.01 -2.03 -15.09
N TYR A 356 17.51 -0.79 -15.12
CA TYR A 356 18.28 0.34 -14.61
C TYR A 356 18.21 0.38 -13.08
N VAL A 357 19.35 0.69 -12.48
CA VAL A 357 19.48 1.00 -11.06
C VAL A 357 20.08 2.40 -10.92
N ALA A 358 19.63 3.14 -9.92
CA ALA A 358 20.08 4.48 -9.60
C ALA A 358 20.58 4.54 -8.17
N LEU A 359 21.71 5.18 -7.92
CA LEU A 359 22.14 5.55 -6.58
C LEU A 359 22.11 7.06 -6.46
N SER A 360 21.18 7.59 -5.64
CA SER A 360 21.26 8.99 -5.22
C SER A 360 22.02 9.06 -3.90
N TYR A 361 22.89 10.04 -3.77
CA TYR A 361 23.79 10.15 -2.64
C TYR A 361 24.14 11.62 -2.32
N ASP A 362 24.53 11.87 -1.08
CA ASP A 362 25.00 13.18 -0.64
C ASP A 362 26.48 13.34 -0.99
N HIS A 363 26.76 14.18 -1.99
CA HIS A 363 28.12 14.40 -2.48
C HIS A 363 29.02 15.18 -1.53
N ARG A 364 28.49 15.61 -0.36
CA ARG A 364 29.34 16.15 0.72
C ARG A 364 30.11 15.05 1.47
N LEU A 365 29.60 13.80 1.38
CA LEU A 365 30.15 12.64 2.09
C LEU A 365 30.69 11.56 1.13
N ILE A 366 29.98 11.32 0.03
CA ILE A 366 30.27 10.24 -0.91
C ILE A 366 30.76 10.84 -2.21
N ASP A 367 31.96 10.48 -2.65
CA ASP A 367 32.52 10.92 -3.92
C ASP A 367 32.01 10.07 -5.08
N GLY A 368 32.11 10.62 -6.30
CA GLY A 368 31.64 9.96 -7.52
C GLY A 368 32.30 8.59 -7.76
N ARG A 369 33.56 8.41 -7.39
CA ARG A 369 34.25 7.13 -7.53
C ARG A 369 33.62 6.05 -6.66
N GLU A 370 33.41 6.33 -5.39
CA GLU A 370 32.82 5.41 -4.40
C GLU A 370 31.37 5.08 -4.79
N ALA A 371 30.59 6.09 -5.20
CA ALA A 371 29.21 5.91 -5.65
C ALA A 371 29.10 4.98 -6.88
N VAL A 372 29.97 5.19 -7.87
CA VAL A 372 30.00 4.36 -9.09
C VAL A 372 30.45 2.94 -8.76
N GLN A 373 31.52 2.77 -7.96
CA GLN A 373 32.04 1.46 -7.59
C GLN A 373 31.06 0.69 -6.70
N PHE A 374 30.35 1.36 -5.81
CA PHE A 374 29.26 0.79 -5.02
C PHE A 374 28.16 0.19 -5.95
N LEU A 375 27.74 0.97 -6.94
CA LEU A 375 26.71 0.52 -7.88
C LEU A 375 27.21 -0.59 -8.82
N VAL A 376 28.48 -0.56 -9.22
CA VAL A 376 29.14 -1.64 -9.98
C VAL A 376 29.18 -2.92 -9.13
N THR A 377 29.51 -2.83 -7.84
CA THR A 377 29.50 -3.99 -6.93
C THR A 377 28.12 -4.62 -6.84
N ILE A 378 27.05 -3.81 -6.69
CA ILE A 378 25.67 -4.32 -6.70
C ILE A 378 25.37 -5.03 -8.03
N LYS A 379 25.73 -4.41 -9.17
CA LYS A 379 25.58 -5.00 -10.50
C LYS A 379 26.23 -6.39 -10.58
N GLU A 380 27.52 -6.48 -10.23
CA GLU A 380 28.28 -7.73 -10.30
C GLU A 380 27.67 -8.85 -9.42
N LEU A 381 27.22 -8.50 -8.20
CA LEU A 381 26.58 -9.46 -7.28
C LEU A 381 25.21 -9.92 -7.75
N LEU A 382 24.47 -9.11 -8.51
CA LEU A 382 23.19 -9.47 -9.09
C LEU A 382 23.34 -10.26 -10.41
N GLU A 383 24.36 -9.92 -11.22
CA GLU A 383 24.66 -10.65 -12.45
C GLU A 383 25.29 -12.02 -12.21
N ASP A 384 25.96 -12.19 -11.06
CA ASP A 384 26.45 -13.48 -10.56
C ASP A 384 26.07 -13.70 -9.08
N PRO A 385 24.82 -14.17 -8.81
CA PRO A 385 24.36 -14.38 -7.45
C PRO A 385 25.14 -15.43 -6.64
N ALA A 386 25.95 -16.27 -7.30
CA ALA A 386 26.80 -17.23 -6.59
C ALA A 386 27.87 -16.52 -5.73
N ARG A 387 28.32 -15.33 -6.14
CA ARG A 387 29.25 -14.51 -5.35
C ARG A 387 28.68 -14.10 -4.00
N LEU A 388 27.37 -13.90 -3.89
CA LEU A 388 26.70 -13.62 -2.59
C LEU A 388 26.80 -14.81 -1.61
N LEU A 389 26.82 -16.05 -2.13
CA LEU A 389 26.97 -17.26 -1.33
C LEU A 389 28.44 -17.49 -0.91
N LEU A 390 29.37 -17.14 -1.76
CA LEU A 390 30.81 -17.34 -1.55
C LEU A 390 31.46 -16.20 -0.76
N GLY A 391 30.78 -15.06 -0.64
CA GLY A 391 31.33 -13.88 0.04
C GLY A 391 32.51 -13.21 -0.69
N VAL A 392 32.54 -13.23 -2.06
CA VAL A 392 33.62 -12.71 -2.91
C VAL A 392 33.15 -11.64 -3.86
#